data_d478fc44fcec1fa2619593c5cc3629b5
#
_entry.id   d478fc44fcec1fa2619593c5cc3629b5
#
_cell.length_a   1.000
_cell.length_b   1.000
_cell.length_c   1.000
_cell.angle_alpha   90.00
_cell.angle_beta   90.00
_cell.angle_gamma   90.00
#
_symmetry.space_group_name_H-M   'P 1'
#
loop_
_entity.id
_entity.type
_entity.pdbx_description
1 polymer ?
#
loop_
_entity_poly.entity_id
_entity_poly.type
_entity_poly.pdbx_seq_one_letter_code
_entity_poly.pdbx_strand_id
1 'polypeptide(L)'
;DHNSAALAQLNAEAEALGTARAEAQAAADEAEAARAALDAQQTALEATQNELGSALQAANTALTEQQAAEQAQAVVTEAARKAYLQATADLDAYARAQSSKYTTADLHLTSLAFRCPLDSYGRITTQFGEADPWGIPHRGTDFAAPGGTPVYAIADGIVSAAAAVYSYGNCVQISHGTADDGNTYDSLYAHLSSIAVSQGSAVTKGQVIGYVGNTGNVYSTGGGGYHLHLELRVNRARVNPLAYVPQ
;
A
#
# COMPACT_ATOMS: atom_id res chain seq x y z
N ASP A 1 -83.85 -59.13 44.13
CA ASP A 1 -83.28 -59.01 42.76
C ASP A 1 -83.16 -57.53 42.23
N HIS A 2 -84.09 -56.71 42.60
CA HIS A 2 -84.03 -55.24 42.15
C HIS A 2 -82.93 -54.51 42.88
N ASN A 3 -82.64 -54.76 44.14
CA ASN A 3 -81.58 -54.15 44.91
C ASN A 3 -80.16 -54.59 44.46
N SER A 4 -80.03 -55.84 43.99
CA SER A 4 -78.74 -56.30 43.47
C SER A 4 -78.34 -55.69 42.17
N ALA A 5 -79.29 -55.41 41.26
CA ALA A 5 -79.03 -54.74 40.00
C ALA A 5 -78.68 -53.24 40.23
N ALA A 6 -79.37 -52.55 41.15
CA ALA A 6 -79.07 -51.17 41.50
C ALA A 6 -77.67 -50.99 42.12
N LEU A 7 -77.26 -51.97 42.97
CA LEU A 7 -75.92 -51.95 43.56
C LEU A 7 -74.81 -52.18 42.53
N ALA A 8 -75.07 -53.06 41.56
CA ALA A 8 -74.11 -53.32 40.47
C ALA A 8 -73.93 -52.04 39.56
N GLN A 9 -75.07 -51.33 39.30
CA GLN A 9 -75.05 -50.13 38.57
C GLN A 9 -74.27 -49.00 39.28
N LEU A 10 -74.50 -48.81 40.56
CA LEU A 10 -73.80 -47.88 41.42
C LEU A 10 -72.29 -48.13 41.47
N ASN A 11 -71.89 -49.43 41.56
CA ASN A 11 -70.51 -49.79 41.53
C ASN A 11 -69.84 -49.52 40.19
N ALA A 12 -70.53 -49.77 39.08
CA ALA A 12 -70.05 -49.45 37.74
C ALA A 12 -69.89 -47.91 37.52
N GLU A 13 -70.84 -47.15 38.02
CA GLU A 13 -70.77 -45.63 37.96
C GLU A 13 -69.62 -45.11 38.85
N ALA A 14 -69.39 -45.72 40.03
CA ALA A 14 -68.29 -45.34 40.92
C ALA A 14 -66.91 -45.67 40.27
N GLU A 15 -66.80 -46.81 39.61
CA GLU A 15 -65.55 -47.15 38.83
C GLU A 15 -65.35 -46.23 37.67
N ALA A 16 -66.39 -45.91 36.89
CA ALA A 16 -66.30 -44.95 35.75
C ALA A 16 -65.91 -43.57 36.27
N LEU A 17 -66.47 -43.09 37.37
CA LEU A 17 -66.13 -41.84 38.00
C LEU A 17 -64.66 -41.78 38.47
N GLY A 18 -64.22 -42.95 39.07
CA GLY A 18 -62.81 -43.10 39.46
C GLY A 18 -61.84 -43.00 38.30
N THR A 19 -62.17 -43.65 37.18
CA THR A 19 -61.36 -43.59 35.95
C THR A 19 -61.36 -42.18 35.37
N ALA A 20 -62.50 -41.53 35.23
CA ALA A 20 -62.57 -40.16 34.71
C ALA A 20 -61.82 -39.14 35.60
N ARG A 21 -61.84 -39.35 36.93
CA ARG A 21 -61.04 -38.50 37.82
C ARG A 21 -59.54 -38.67 37.64
N ALA A 22 -59.08 -39.94 37.47
CA ALA A 22 -57.68 -40.23 37.22
C ALA A 22 -57.19 -39.64 35.89
N GLU A 23 -58.00 -39.73 34.83
CA GLU A 23 -57.71 -39.12 33.50
C GLU A 23 -57.68 -37.59 33.61
N ALA A 24 -58.63 -36.95 34.32
CA ALA A 24 -58.61 -35.53 34.54
C ALA A 24 -57.40 -35.05 35.34
N GLN A 25 -56.96 -35.81 36.33
CA GLN A 25 -55.74 -35.51 37.09
C GLN A 25 -54.49 -35.62 36.19
N ALA A 26 -54.37 -36.67 35.39
CA ALA A 26 -53.26 -36.85 34.48
C ALA A 26 -53.18 -35.70 33.43
N ALA A 27 -54.34 -35.26 32.90
CA ALA A 27 -54.41 -34.13 31.99
C ALA A 27 -54.04 -32.80 32.69
N ALA A 28 -54.37 -32.62 33.96
CA ALA A 28 -53.97 -31.44 34.73
C ALA A 28 -52.46 -31.42 35.00
N ASP A 29 -51.87 -32.57 35.36
CA ASP A 29 -50.43 -32.71 35.59
C ASP A 29 -49.62 -32.47 34.30
N GLU A 30 -50.11 -32.96 33.15
CA GLU A 30 -49.53 -32.69 31.82
C GLU A 30 -49.61 -31.19 31.43
N ALA A 31 -50.74 -30.55 31.70
CA ALA A 31 -50.92 -29.14 31.46
C ALA A 31 -49.98 -28.27 32.33
N GLU A 32 -49.76 -28.66 33.58
CA GLU A 32 -48.81 -27.97 34.47
C GLU A 32 -47.36 -28.14 34.01
N ALA A 33 -46.99 -29.33 33.60
CA ALA A 33 -45.67 -29.60 33.02
C ALA A 33 -45.43 -28.79 31.72
N ALA A 34 -46.46 -28.71 30.85
CA ALA A 34 -46.38 -27.93 29.63
C ALA A 34 -46.22 -26.42 29.90
N ARG A 35 -46.88 -25.90 30.94
CA ARG A 35 -46.73 -24.47 31.36
C ARG A 35 -45.30 -24.22 31.87
N ALA A 36 -44.77 -25.10 32.74
CA ALA A 36 -43.43 -24.94 33.24
C ALA A 36 -42.36 -25.00 32.12
N ALA A 37 -42.58 -25.85 31.10
CA ALA A 37 -41.70 -25.90 29.92
C ALA A 37 -41.76 -24.60 29.09
N LEU A 38 -42.97 -24.03 28.92
CA LEU A 38 -43.16 -22.77 28.21
C LEU A 38 -42.50 -21.57 28.93
N ASP A 39 -42.62 -21.49 30.24
CA ASP A 39 -42.00 -20.45 31.06
C ASP A 39 -40.45 -20.55 30.97
N ALA A 40 -39.91 -21.77 30.99
CA ALA A 40 -38.49 -21.98 30.80
C ALA A 40 -38.01 -21.54 29.40
N GLN A 41 -38.81 -21.85 28.35
CA GLN A 41 -38.51 -21.41 26.99
C GLN A 41 -38.56 -19.88 26.86
N GLN A 42 -39.56 -19.25 27.49
CA GLN A 42 -39.65 -17.78 27.46
C GLN A 42 -38.46 -17.14 28.15
N THR A 43 -38.04 -17.62 29.31
CA THR A 43 -36.86 -17.14 30.03
C THR A 43 -35.59 -17.28 29.18
N ALA A 44 -35.42 -18.44 28.51
CA ALA A 44 -34.28 -18.67 27.62
C ALA A 44 -34.28 -17.71 26.39
N LEU A 45 -35.46 -17.47 25.84
CA LEU A 45 -35.62 -16.52 24.72
C LEU A 45 -35.26 -15.09 25.13
N GLU A 46 -35.73 -14.64 26.29
CA GLU A 46 -35.39 -13.29 26.82
C GLU A 46 -33.87 -13.16 27.08
N ALA A 47 -33.23 -14.19 27.62
CA ALA A 47 -31.77 -14.20 27.77
C ALA A 47 -31.05 -14.10 26.43
N THR A 48 -31.48 -14.88 25.44
CA THR A 48 -30.90 -14.82 24.07
C THR A 48 -31.11 -13.46 23.41
N GLN A 49 -32.26 -12.83 23.58
CA GLN A 49 -32.55 -11.48 23.07
C GLN A 49 -31.63 -10.42 23.71
N ASN A 50 -31.38 -10.52 25.00
CA ASN A 50 -30.47 -9.62 25.72
C ASN A 50 -29.01 -9.79 25.27
N GLU A 51 -28.56 -11.03 25.07
CA GLU A 51 -27.23 -11.33 24.54
C GLU A 51 -27.08 -10.78 23.12
N LEU A 52 -28.05 -11.01 22.25
CA LEU A 52 -28.04 -10.50 20.87
C LEU A 52 -28.05 -8.96 20.84
N GLY A 53 -28.82 -8.32 21.72
CA GLY A 53 -28.83 -6.86 21.86
C GLY A 53 -27.48 -6.31 22.25
N SER A 54 -26.82 -6.95 23.22
CA SER A 54 -25.47 -6.57 23.66
C SER A 54 -24.41 -6.78 22.57
N ALA A 55 -24.48 -7.90 21.85
CA ALA A 55 -23.59 -8.19 20.73
C ALA A 55 -23.77 -7.20 19.58
N LEU A 56 -24.99 -6.83 19.26
CA LEU A 56 -25.30 -5.81 18.23
C LEU A 56 -24.74 -4.43 18.60
N GLN A 57 -24.89 -4.05 19.86
CA GLN A 57 -24.33 -2.78 20.35
C GLN A 57 -22.80 -2.76 20.26
N ALA A 58 -22.15 -3.85 20.67
CA ALA A 58 -20.69 -3.99 20.56
C ALA A 58 -20.22 -3.94 19.09
N ALA A 59 -20.92 -4.64 18.19
CA ALA A 59 -20.60 -4.62 16.76
C ALA A 59 -20.76 -3.20 16.14
N ASN A 60 -21.80 -2.46 16.50
CA ASN A 60 -21.98 -1.09 16.04
C ASN A 60 -20.89 -0.14 16.56
N THR A 61 -20.45 -0.31 17.81
CA THR A 61 -19.35 0.47 18.36
C THR A 61 -18.05 0.17 17.60
N ALA A 62 -17.72 -1.11 17.39
CA ALA A 62 -16.52 -1.53 16.64
C ALA A 62 -16.55 -1.00 15.20
N LEU A 63 -17.69 -1.04 14.52
CA LEU A 63 -17.86 -0.49 13.17
C LEU A 63 -17.60 1.02 13.14
N THR A 64 -18.10 1.76 14.11
CA THR A 64 -17.90 3.22 14.21
C THR A 64 -16.42 3.55 14.44
N GLU A 65 -15.73 2.81 15.31
CA GLU A 65 -14.30 2.96 15.56
C GLU A 65 -13.46 2.63 14.32
N GLN A 66 -13.80 1.55 13.60
CA GLN A 66 -13.15 1.19 12.35
C GLN A 66 -13.32 2.29 11.28
N GLN A 67 -14.52 2.81 11.09
CA GLN A 67 -14.79 3.90 10.14
C GLN A 67 -14.00 5.17 10.48
N ALA A 68 -13.91 5.51 11.78
CA ALA A 68 -13.09 6.64 12.21
C ALA A 68 -11.59 6.43 11.95
N ALA A 69 -11.08 5.21 12.16
CA ALA A 69 -9.70 4.86 11.87
C ALA A 69 -9.40 4.92 10.36
N GLU A 70 -10.30 4.42 9.51
CA GLU A 70 -10.18 4.49 8.04
C GLU A 70 -10.16 5.94 7.54
N GLN A 71 -11.03 6.81 8.09
CA GLN A 71 -11.03 8.23 7.76
C GLN A 71 -9.73 8.93 8.19
N ALA A 72 -9.23 8.65 9.38
CA ALA A 72 -7.96 9.19 9.86
C ALA A 72 -6.80 8.74 8.98
N GLN A 73 -6.77 7.47 8.57
CA GLN A 73 -5.77 6.94 7.66
C GLN A 73 -5.83 7.61 6.28
N ALA A 74 -7.01 7.84 5.73
CA ALA A 74 -7.20 8.54 4.46
C ALA A 74 -6.65 9.98 4.51
N VAL A 75 -6.88 10.70 5.59
CA VAL A 75 -6.33 12.07 5.80
C VAL A 75 -4.80 12.05 5.85
N VAL A 76 -4.20 11.11 6.59
CA VAL A 76 -2.73 10.96 6.67
C VAL A 76 -2.15 10.62 5.30
N THR A 77 -2.79 9.72 4.55
CA THR A 77 -2.35 9.33 3.20
C THR A 77 -2.40 10.49 2.22
N GLU A 78 -3.47 11.31 2.24
CA GLU A 78 -3.58 12.49 1.37
C GLU A 78 -2.58 13.59 1.75
N ALA A 79 -2.32 13.81 3.03
CA ALA A 79 -1.29 14.73 3.49
C ALA A 79 0.12 14.29 3.04
N ALA A 80 0.43 13.01 3.16
CA ALA A 80 1.70 12.43 2.70
C ALA A 80 1.84 12.54 1.17
N ARG A 81 0.78 12.27 0.42
CA ARG A 81 0.73 12.43 -1.03
C ARG A 81 0.99 13.89 -1.44
N LYS A 82 0.34 14.85 -0.79
CA LYS A 82 0.54 16.28 -1.06
C LYS A 82 1.98 16.72 -0.75
N ALA A 83 2.55 16.28 0.37
CA ALA A 83 3.93 16.57 0.73
C ALA A 83 4.92 15.98 -0.28
N TYR A 84 4.68 14.75 -0.74
CA TYR A 84 5.48 14.12 -1.79
C TYR A 84 5.44 14.89 -3.11
N LEU A 85 4.24 15.31 -3.57
CA LEU A 85 4.08 16.10 -4.80
C LEU A 85 4.79 17.46 -4.70
N GLN A 86 4.70 18.13 -3.55
CA GLN A 86 5.39 19.40 -3.31
C GLN A 86 6.91 19.22 -3.31
N ALA A 87 7.42 18.25 -2.55
CA ALA A 87 8.86 17.98 -2.49
C ALA A 87 9.45 17.64 -3.87
N THR A 88 8.69 16.91 -4.69
CA THR A 88 9.11 16.60 -6.08
C THR A 88 9.06 17.83 -7.00
N ALA A 89 8.10 18.73 -6.82
CA ALA A 89 8.04 19.97 -7.58
C ALA A 89 9.20 20.92 -7.22
N ASP A 90 9.52 21.03 -5.93
CA ASP A 90 10.66 21.84 -5.45
C ASP A 90 11.99 21.29 -5.98
N LEU A 91 12.13 19.97 -6.02
CA LEU A 91 13.31 19.32 -6.59
C LEU A 91 13.43 19.57 -8.10
N ASP A 92 12.33 19.50 -8.84
CA ASP A 92 12.34 19.81 -10.28
C ASP A 92 12.73 21.25 -10.54
N ALA A 93 12.28 22.16 -9.69
CA ALA A 93 12.67 23.56 -9.76
C ALA A 93 14.18 23.73 -9.45
N TYR A 94 14.67 23.07 -8.40
CA TYR A 94 16.10 23.07 -8.06
C TYR A 94 16.95 22.47 -9.18
N ALA A 95 16.58 21.30 -9.70
CA ALA A 95 17.30 20.64 -10.79
C ALA A 95 17.35 21.52 -12.06
N ARG A 96 16.24 22.15 -12.43
CA ARG A 96 16.19 23.09 -13.56
C ARG A 96 17.09 24.31 -13.33
N ALA A 97 17.07 24.85 -12.11
CA ALA A 97 17.91 26.01 -11.77
C ALA A 97 19.41 25.66 -11.81
N GLN A 98 19.79 24.44 -11.39
CA GLN A 98 21.19 24.00 -11.47
C GLN A 98 21.62 23.71 -12.91
N SER A 99 20.80 22.96 -13.69
CA SER A 99 21.09 22.74 -15.12
C SER A 99 21.32 24.04 -15.87
N SER A 100 20.52 25.10 -15.60
CA SER A 100 20.70 26.39 -16.27
C SER A 100 22.01 27.11 -15.93
N LYS A 101 22.59 26.83 -14.75
CA LYS A 101 23.89 27.42 -14.37
C LYS A 101 25.09 26.75 -15.06
N TYR A 102 24.93 25.45 -15.37
CA TYR A 102 26.01 24.62 -15.93
C TYR A 102 25.77 24.26 -17.42
N THR A 103 24.68 24.72 -18.02
CA THR A 103 24.49 24.64 -19.49
C THR A 103 25.43 25.63 -20.13
N THR A 104 26.70 25.28 -20.19
CA THR A 104 27.69 26.09 -20.91
C THR A 104 27.52 25.83 -22.40
N ALA A 105 27.54 26.87 -23.18
CA ALA A 105 27.50 26.82 -24.66
C ALA A 105 28.64 25.98 -25.27
N ASP A 106 29.61 25.59 -24.44
CA ASP A 106 30.83 24.88 -24.84
C ASP A 106 30.79 23.39 -24.58
N LEU A 107 29.75 22.84 -23.88
CA LEU A 107 29.63 21.41 -23.67
C LEU A 107 28.83 20.77 -24.82
N HIS A 108 29.57 20.10 -25.71
CA HIS A 108 29.00 19.43 -26.87
C HIS A 108 29.17 17.93 -26.80
N LEU A 109 28.04 17.20 -26.79
CA LEU A 109 28.02 15.76 -26.92
C LEU A 109 28.28 15.35 -28.36
N THR A 110 29.48 14.88 -28.65
CA THR A 110 29.88 14.43 -29.99
C THR A 110 29.24 13.10 -30.41
N SER A 111 28.50 12.45 -29.51
CA SER A 111 27.81 11.17 -29.78
C SER A 111 26.70 10.94 -28.77
N LEU A 112 25.51 10.57 -29.25
CA LEU A 112 24.38 10.08 -28.43
C LEU A 112 24.56 8.61 -27.95
N ALA A 113 25.76 8.05 -28.05
CA ALA A 113 26.03 6.71 -27.58
C ALA A 113 26.15 6.67 -26.05
N PHE A 114 25.01 6.76 -25.37
CA PHE A 114 24.96 6.55 -23.92
C PHE A 114 25.37 5.13 -23.54
N ARG A 115 25.91 4.94 -22.33
CA ARG A 115 26.16 3.62 -21.76
C ARG A 115 25.09 3.26 -20.73
N CYS A 116 24.95 1.98 -20.41
CA CYS A 116 24.20 1.56 -19.23
C CYS A 116 24.85 2.15 -17.96
N PRO A 117 24.08 2.70 -17.01
CA PRO A 117 24.64 3.26 -15.76
C PRO A 117 25.23 2.21 -14.82
N LEU A 118 24.98 0.93 -15.05
CA LEU A 118 25.47 -0.21 -14.29
C LEU A 118 26.13 -1.21 -15.24
N ASP A 119 27.21 -1.87 -14.81
CA ASP A 119 27.84 -2.96 -15.60
C ASP A 119 26.94 -4.21 -15.60
N SER A 120 26.19 -4.41 -14.52
CA SER A 120 25.19 -5.47 -14.42
C SER A 120 24.10 -5.09 -13.43
N TYR A 121 22.87 -5.58 -13.67
CA TYR A 121 21.74 -5.43 -12.77
C TYR A 121 20.83 -6.67 -12.87
N GLY A 122 20.01 -6.92 -11.84
CA GLY A 122 19.17 -8.12 -11.81
C GLY A 122 17.97 -8.00 -12.76
N ARG A 123 17.23 -6.90 -12.66
CA ARG A 123 16.04 -6.60 -13.47
C ARG A 123 15.69 -5.13 -13.39
N ILE A 124 14.84 -4.68 -14.30
CA ILE A 124 14.10 -3.41 -14.17
C ILE A 124 12.89 -3.69 -13.27
N THR A 125 12.77 -2.97 -12.16
CA THR A 125 11.69 -3.12 -11.17
C THR A 125 10.53 -2.19 -11.44
N THR A 126 10.79 -1.00 -11.99
CA THR A 126 9.77 -0.01 -12.33
C THR A 126 10.19 0.73 -13.59
N GLN A 127 9.29 0.83 -14.56
CA GLN A 127 9.57 1.53 -15.82
C GLN A 127 9.11 2.98 -15.79
N PHE A 128 9.67 3.80 -16.67
CA PHE A 128 9.20 5.17 -16.88
C PHE A 128 7.72 5.20 -17.26
N GLY A 129 6.95 6.04 -16.58
CA GLY A 129 5.51 6.21 -16.81
C GLY A 129 4.62 5.16 -16.12
N GLU A 130 5.19 4.12 -15.50
CA GLU A 130 4.45 3.17 -14.70
C GLU A 130 3.86 3.87 -13.48
N ALA A 131 2.56 3.67 -13.22
CA ALA A 131 1.89 4.34 -12.11
C ALA A 131 2.25 3.67 -10.77
N ASP A 132 2.60 4.48 -9.77
CA ASP A 132 2.74 4.04 -8.40
C ASP A 132 1.36 3.70 -7.77
N PRO A 133 1.29 3.17 -6.54
CA PRO A 133 0.02 2.87 -5.87
C PRO A 133 -0.92 4.08 -5.69
N TRP A 134 -0.42 5.29 -5.85
CA TRP A 134 -1.22 6.53 -5.81
C TRP A 134 -1.58 7.09 -7.20
N GLY A 135 -1.27 6.34 -8.26
CA GLY A 135 -1.53 6.74 -9.65
C GLY A 135 -0.58 7.82 -10.18
N ILE A 136 0.58 8.03 -9.53
CA ILE A 136 1.60 8.99 -9.98
C ILE A 136 2.55 8.28 -10.95
N PRO A 137 2.71 8.78 -12.19
CA PRO A 137 3.61 8.17 -13.15
C PRO A 137 5.06 8.21 -12.67
N HIS A 138 5.77 7.08 -12.75
CA HIS A 138 7.18 6.96 -12.45
C HIS A 138 8.03 7.81 -13.39
N ARG A 139 8.98 8.56 -12.84
CA ARG A 139 9.69 9.64 -13.55
C ARG A 139 10.98 9.18 -14.22
N GLY A 140 11.42 7.95 -13.94
CA GLY A 140 12.65 7.35 -14.43
C GLY A 140 12.49 5.85 -14.64
N THR A 141 13.60 5.15 -14.60
CA THR A 141 13.64 3.68 -14.64
C THR A 141 14.45 3.19 -13.45
N ASP A 142 13.94 2.17 -12.76
CA ASP A 142 14.57 1.56 -11.59
C ASP A 142 15.28 0.25 -11.97
N PHE A 143 16.58 0.23 -11.76
CA PHE A 143 17.45 -0.92 -12.00
C PHE A 143 17.79 -1.58 -10.65
N ALA A 144 17.25 -2.77 -10.38
CA ALA A 144 17.58 -3.52 -9.17
C ALA A 144 19.03 -4.01 -9.23
N ALA A 145 19.82 -3.59 -8.26
CA ALA A 145 21.21 -4.02 -8.11
C ALA A 145 21.60 -4.05 -6.63
N PRO A 146 22.57 -4.87 -6.22
CA PRO A 146 23.05 -4.92 -4.84
C PRO A 146 23.52 -3.55 -4.35
N GLY A 147 23.28 -3.26 -3.06
CA GLY A 147 23.84 -2.04 -2.43
C GLY A 147 25.36 -2.00 -2.56
N GLY A 148 25.90 -0.81 -2.86
CA GLY A 148 27.32 -0.62 -3.10
C GLY A 148 27.82 -0.93 -4.53
N THR A 149 26.93 -1.38 -5.45
CA THR A 149 27.27 -1.53 -6.87
C THR A 149 27.69 -0.17 -7.45
N PRO A 150 28.83 -0.03 -8.17
CA PRO A 150 29.23 1.22 -8.78
C PRO A 150 28.21 1.73 -9.80
N VAL A 151 27.92 3.02 -9.75
CA VAL A 151 27.06 3.74 -10.70
C VAL A 151 27.93 4.63 -11.55
N TYR A 152 27.73 4.57 -12.87
CA TYR A 152 28.56 5.24 -13.85
C TYR A 152 27.81 6.35 -14.58
N ALA A 153 28.50 7.42 -14.92
CA ALA A 153 27.99 8.45 -15.83
C ALA A 153 27.66 7.85 -17.19
N ILE A 154 26.44 8.04 -17.69
CA ILE A 154 26.02 7.50 -19.00
C ILE A 154 26.70 8.17 -20.20
N ALA A 155 27.17 9.41 -20.02
CA ALA A 155 27.92 10.20 -21.01
C ALA A 155 28.83 11.20 -20.31
N ASP A 156 29.69 11.87 -21.07
CA ASP A 156 30.48 13.02 -20.60
C ASP A 156 29.55 14.16 -20.16
N GLY A 157 30.00 14.97 -19.20
CA GLY A 157 29.19 16.07 -18.73
C GLY A 157 29.78 16.82 -17.55
N ILE A 158 28.99 17.74 -17.01
CA ILE A 158 29.30 18.47 -15.78
C ILE A 158 28.25 18.13 -14.71
N VAL A 159 28.70 17.80 -13.52
CA VAL A 159 27.83 17.54 -12.37
C VAL A 159 27.10 18.83 -12.01
N SER A 160 25.83 18.91 -12.35
CA SER A 160 24.99 20.07 -12.05
C SER A 160 24.45 20.05 -10.62
N ALA A 161 24.30 18.85 -10.01
CA ALA A 161 23.97 18.67 -8.61
C ALA A 161 24.58 17.38 -8.04
N ALA A 162 25.02 17.44 -6.79
CA ALA A 162 25.50 16.30 -6.00
C ALA A 162 25.11 16.55 -4.54
N ALA A 163 23.97 16.02 -4.11
CA ALA A 163 23.40 16.32 -2.79
C ALA A 163 22.42 15.26 -2.32
N ALA A 164 22.10 15.27 -1.01
CA ALA A 164 20.97 14.54 -0.47
C ALA A 164 19.69 15.37 -0.64
N VAL A 165 18.68 14.79 -1.27
CA VAL A 165 17.39 15.42 -1.55
C VAL A 165 16.27 14.52 -1.09
N TYR A 166 15.28 15.07 -0.40
CA TYR A 166 14.26 14.35 0.37
C TYR A 166 13.71 13.07 -0.28
N SER A 167 13.20 13.11 -1.51
CA SER A 167 12.60 11.93 -2.15
C SER A 167 13.61 11.06 -2.89
N TYR A 168 14.67 11.64 -3.47
CA TYR A 168 15.70 10.93 -4.22
C TYR A 168 16.86 10.43 -3.36
N GLY A 169 16.89 10.78 -2.07
CA GLY A 169 18.03 10.47 -1.21
C GLY A 169 19.32 11.13 -1.73
N ASN A 170 20.43 10.44 -1.63
CA ASN A 170 21.66 10.89 -2.25
C ASN A 170 21.51 10.80 -3.77
N CYS A 171 21.67 11.92 -4.45
CA CYS A 171 21.53 11.96 -5.89
C CYS A 171 22.63 12.79 -6.58
N VAL A 172 22.91 12.42 -7.83
CA VAL A 172 23.79 13.13 -8.74
C VAL A 172 22.98 13.49 -9.97
N GLN A 173 23.10 14.75 -10.41
CA GLN A 173 22.60 15.18 -11.71
C GLN A 173 23.76 15.63 -12.57
N ILE A 174 23.76 15.24 -13.84
CA ILE A 174 24.78 15.60 -14.82
C ILE A 174 24.12 16.31 -16.00
N SER A 175 24.64 17.48 -16.35
CA SER A 175 24.32 18.13 -17.61
C SER A 175 25.31 17.69 -18.67
N HIS A 176 24.80 17.11 -19.76
CA HIS A 176 25.61 16.61 -20.88
C HIS A 176 25.78 17.62 -22.00
N GLY A 177 25.11 18.79 -21.87
CA GLY A 177 25.14 19.85 -22.89
C GLY A 177 24.27 19.57 -24.11
N THR A 178 24.65 20.12 -25.23
CA THR A 178 23.91 20.00 -26.51
C THR A 178 24.58 18.92 -27.38
N ALA A 179 23.79 18.05 -27.97
CA ALA A 179 24.27 17.01 -28.89
C ALA A 179 24.17 17.44 -30.34
N ASP A 180 24.73 16.63 -31.27
CA ASP A 180 24.70 16.88 -32.71
C ASP A 180 23.27 16.96 -33.30
N ASP A 181 22.28 16.39 -32.62
CA ASP A 181 20.87 16.48 -32.98
C ASP A 181 20.20 17.81 -32.57
N GLY A 182 20.95 18.73 -31.93
CA GLY A 182 20.50 20.02 -31.46
C GLY A 182 19.74 19.98 -30.14
N ASN A 183 19.57 18.80 -29.50
CA ASN A 183 18.89 18.67 -28.23
C ASN A 183 19.86 18.74 -27.05
N THR A 184 19.39 19.25 -25.92
CA THR A 184 20.12 19.21 -24.64
C THR A 184 19.74 17.97 -23.86
N TYR A 185 20.71 17.40 -23.14
CA TYR A 185 20.56 16.18 -22.36
C TYR A 185 21.01 16.38 -20.92
N ASP A 186 20.21 15.88 -19.97
CA ASP A 186 20.55 15.81 -18.55
C ASP A 186 20.18 14.42 -18.02
N SER A 187 21.02 13.86 -17.15
CA SER A 187 20.72 12.62 -16.41
C SER A 187 20.68 12.86 -14.91
N LEU A 188 19.85 12.08 -14.18
CA LEU A 188 19.77 12.09 -12.73
C LEU A 188 19.85 10.65 -12.22
N TYR A 189 20.69 10.44 -11.21
CA TYR A 189 20.95 9.15 -10.55
C TYR A 189 20.56 9.29 -9.08
N ALA A 190 19.63 8.48 -8.59
CA ALA A 190 19.09 8.63 -7.25
C ALA A 190 19.21 7.36 -6.40
N HIS A 191 18.82 7.49 -5.14
CA HIS A 191 18.84 6.47 -4.10
C HIS A 191 20.24 5.93 -3.79
N LEU A 192 21.29 6.72 -4.09
CA LEU A 192 22.68 6.31 -3.90
C LEU A 192 23.02 6.10 -2.41
N SER A 193 23.83 5.09 -2.11
CA SER A 193 24.39 4.93 -0.76
C SER A 193 25.46 6.00 -0.46
N SER A 194 26.23 6.36 -1.48
CA SER A 194 27.21 7.45 -1.40
C SER A 194 27.44 8.10 -2.77
N ILE A 195 27.87 9.37 -2.74
CA ILE A 195 28.21 10.17 -3.92
C ILE A 195 29.73 10.21 -4.04
N ALA A 196 30.27 9.99 -5.25
CA ALA A 196 31.71 9.94 -5.54
C ALA A 196 32.23 11.17 -6.28
N VAL A 197 31.35 12.13 -6.59
CA VAL A 197 31.69 13.35 -7.36
C VAL A 197 31.17 14.60 -6.66
N SER A 198 31.68 15.77 -7.05
CA SER A 198 31.24 17.07 -6.51
C SER A 198 30.53 17.89 -7.56
N GLN A 199 29.59 18.73 -7.11
CA GLN A 199 28.93 19.71 -7.99
C GLN A 199 29.96 20.60 -8.68
N GLY A 200 29.80 20.83 -9.97
CA GLY A 200 30.70 21.63 -10.83
C GLY A 200 31.85 20.83 -11.42
N SER A 201 32.11 19.58 -11.00
CA SER A 201 33.16 18.76 -11.61
C SER A 201 32.75 18.21 -12.98
N ALA A 202 33.71 18.14 -13.89
CA ALA A 202 33.55 17.41 -15.14
C ALA A 202 33.64 15.89 -14.87
N VAL A 203 32.84 15.12 -15.58
CA VAL A 203 32.83 13.66 -15.57
C VAL A 203 32.90 13.13 -17.00
N THR A 204 33.54 11.98 -17.15
CA THR A 204 33.58 11.27 -18.43
C THR A 204 32.61 10.09 -18.42
N LYS A 205 32.14 9.70 -19.59
CA LYS A 205 31.33 8.49 -19.79
C LYS A 205 32.02 7.28 -19.17
N GLY A 206 31.31 6.57 -18.30
CA GLY A 206 31.86 5.42 -17.58
C GLY A 206 32.64 5.76 -16.31
N GLN A 207 32.76 7.02 -15.93
CA GLN A 207 33.29 7.40 -14.64
C GLN A 207 32.34 7.00 -13.52
N VAL A 208 32.86 6.46 -12.41
CA VAL A 208 32.06 6.18 -11.19
C VAL A 208 31.63 7.53 -10.58
N ILE A 209 30.33 7.67 -10.36
CA ILE A 209 29.71 8.89 -9.80
C ILE A 209 29.06 8.66 -8.43
N GLY A 210 28.89 7.40 -8.05
CA GLY A 210 28.31 6.99 -6.77
C GLY A 210 28.12 5.47 -6.73
N TYR A 211 27.36 5.03 -5.75
CA TYR A 211 27.11 3.61 -5.53
C TYR A 211 25.63 3.37 -5.23
N VAL A 212 25.08 2.26 -5.74
CA VAL A 212 23.69 1.87 -5.51
C VAL A 212 23.38 1.82 -4.02
N GLY A 213 22.24 2.35 -3.65
CA GLY A 213 21.75 2.39 -2.29
C GLY A 213 20.23 2.21 -2.20
N ASN A 214 19.68 2.71 -1.11
CA ASN A 214 18.25 2.76 -0.82
C ASN A 214 17.89 4.02 -0.01
N THR A 215 18.65 5.11 -0.18
CA THR A 215 18.43 6.39 0.51
C THR A 215 17.22 7.12 -0.09
N GLY A 216 16.59 7.99 0.71
CA GLY A 216 15.39 8.71 0.31
C GLY A 216 14.12 7.88 0.43
N ASN A 217 13.10 8.20 -0.38
CA ASN A 217 11.83 7.49 -0.39
C ASN A 217 11.89 6.27 -1.32
N VAL A 218 12.21 5.12 -0.74
CA VAL A 218 12.28 3.84 -1.46
C VAL A 218 11.14 2.95 -0.98
N TYR A 219 10.28 2.51 -1.91
CA TYR A 219 9.27 1.50 -1.63
C TYR A 219 9.86 0.12 -1.88
N SER A 220 9.86 -0.74 -0.86
CA SER A 220 10.32 -2.11 -0.96
C SER A 220 9.20 -3.09 -0.63
N THR A 221 8.89 -3.96 -1.59
CA THR A 221 8.00 -5.13 -1.37
C THR A 221 8.76 -6.37 -0.91
N GLY A 222 10.03 -6.19 -0.48
CA GLY A 222 10.96 -7.25 -0.07
C GLY A 222 12.35 -7.06 -0.65
N GLY A 223 13.39 -7.53 0.03
CA GLY A 223 14.79 -7.47 -0.47
C GLY A 223 15.56 -6.17 -0.22
N GLY A 224 15.10 -5.32 0.73
CA GLY A 224 15.85 -4.13 1.17
C GLY A 224 15.75 -2.92 0.25
N GLY A 225 15.05 -3.01 -0.88
CA GLY A 225 14.76 -1.88 -1.77
C GLY A 225 15.98 -1.28 -2.49
N TYR A 226 17.10 -1.98 -2.56
CA TYR A 226 18.29 -1.51 -3.26
C TYR A 226 18.06 -1.44 -4.76
N HIS A 227 18.19 -0.25 -5.33
CA HIS A 227 18.10 -0.02 -6.76
C HIS A 227 18.75 1.30 -7.14
N LEU A 228 19.04 1.48 -8.43
CA LEU A 228 19.35 2.76 -9.04
C LEU A 228 18.09 3.29 -9.72
N HIS A 229 17.65 4.48 -9.36
CA HIS A 229 16.69 5.25 -10.11
C HIS A 229 17.41 6.17 -11.10
N LEU A 230 17.16 5.98 -12.41
CA LEU A 230 17.73 6.79 -13.49
C LEU A 230 16.63 7.63 -14.15
N GLU A 231 16.79 8.95 -14.19
CA GLU A 231 16.03 9.84 -15.08
C GLU A 231 16.90 10.31 -16.25
N LEU A 232 16.28 10.47 -17.40
CA LEU A 232 16.86 11.18 -18.55
C LEU A 232 15.93 12.32 -18.96
N ARG A 233 16.51 13.46 -19.29
CA ARG A 233 15.77 14.63 -19.80
C ARG A 233 16.35 15.06 -21.12
N VAL A 234 15.45 15.32 -22.08
CA VAL A 234 15.76 15.91 -23.37
C VAL A 234 15.06 17.25 -23.45
N ASN A 235 15.79 18.33 -23.69
CA ASN A 235 15.26 19.70 -23.68
C ASN A 235 14.46 19.99 -22.39
N ARG A 236 14.98 19.52 -21.25
CA ARG A 236 14.39 19.63 -19.89
C ARG A 236 13.11 18.80 -19.65
N ALA A 237 12.60 18.08 -20.66
CA ALA A 237 11.47 17.17 -20.51
C ALA A 237 11.96 15.76 -20.17
N ARG A 238 11.33 15.09 -19.18
CA ARG A 238 11.64 13.70 -18.87
C ARG A 238 11.22 12.78 -20.01
N VAL A 239 12.08 11.85 -20.34
CA VAL A 239 11.85 10.81 -21.35
C VAL A 239 12.15 9.44 -20.77
N ASN A 240 11.67 8.38 -21.43
CA ASN A 240 12.00 7.01 -21.04
C ASN A 240 13.51 6.76 -21.23
N PRO A 241 14.29 6.52 -20.15
CA PRO A 241 15.72 6.26 -20.26
C PRO A 241 16.06 5.07 -21.15
N LEU A 242 15.21 4.02 -21.16
CA LEU A 242 15.46 2.81 -21.95
C LEU A 242 15.40 3.01 -23.47
N ALA A 243 14.91 4.16 -23.93
CA ALA A 243 14.96 4.53 -25.34
C ALA A 243 16.35 5.03 -25.77
N TYR A 244 17.24 5.32 -24.82
CA TYR A 244 18.53 5.98 -25.06
C TYR A 244 19.71 5.19 -24.51
N VAL A 245 19.56 4.54 -23.35
CA VAL A 245 20.63 3.75 -22.75
C VAL A 245 20.51 2.29 -23.14
N PRO A 246 21.62 1.60 -23.49
CA PRO A 246 21.60 0.18 -23.75
C PRO A 246 21.24 -0.60 -22.47
N GLN A 247 20.59 -1.76 -22.66
CA GLN A 247 20.24 -2.70 -21.60
C GLN A 247 21.26 -3.79 -21.45
#